data_f63b8ab91fb8d02da43d7f3788963f2b
#
_entry.id   f63b8ab91fb8d02da43d7f3788963f2b
#
_cell.length_a   1.000
_cell.length_b   1.000
_cell.length_c   1.000
_cell.angle_alpha   90.00
_cell.angle_beta   90.00
_cell.angle_gamma   90.00
#
_symmetry.space_group_name_H-M   'P 1'
#
loop_
_entity.id
_entity.type
_entity.pdbx_description
1 polymer ?
#
loop_
_entity_poly.entity_id
_entity_poly.type
_entity_poly.pdbx_seq_one_letter_code
_entity_poly.pdbx_strand_id
1 'polypeptide(L)'
;VNPVFIVGTQRSGTTLLRLILNAHSEIAIPEEANFLMPLLKRKYLRGGLRGDLLSRIASYLQVNPQFKLWNYDSSDFILSLRSRENISLRDLVDGLFLSYCRAMNKAGWGDKTPSFFRKLDVILDLFPDARIIHIIRDGRDVFDSWRKMDPTKNYVGVVALEWRYKIWKIEKSLAEIPDGRKMTVRYEDLLEKPRETVSGICDFCGIPFEQGMMNFYETSDRYVGEHHSNLIFGPLDAANRFKWRQTLTLGERRIFQSVAGRVLRKYRYETEDVAMRFSDALFVLRNLTAGLPLRAFQVARTKLMIERAVQKGGSAGLRDVGKMPKRRN
;
A
#
# COMPACT_ATOMS: atom_id res chain seq x y z
N VAL A 1 -2.43 21.98 1.84
CA VAL A 1 -2.14 20.89 0.87
C VAL A 1 -3.26 19.87 0.95
N ASN A 2 -3.87 19.48 -0.18
CA ASN A 2 -4.88 18.42 -0.21
C ASN A 2 -4.25 17.08 0.20
N PRO A 3 -4.99 16.19 0.88
CA PRO A 3 -4.50 14.87 1.22
C PRO A 3 -3.99 14.08 0.02
N VAL A 4 -2.82 13.44 0.16
CA VAL A 4 -2.19 12.65 -0.90
C VAL A 4 -2.27 11.16 -0.54
N PHE A 5 -2.87 10.35 -1.41
CA PHE A 5 -2.93 8.90 -1.21
C PHE A 5 -2.07 8.18 -2.25
N ILE A 6 -1.09 7.43 -1.79
CA ILE A 6 -0.28 6.55 -2.63
C ILE A 6 -0.94 5.18 -2.65
N VAL A 7 -1.44 4.78 -3.81
CA VAL A 7 -2.07 3.48 -4.02
C VAL A 7 -1.27 2.65 -5.02
N GLY A 8 -1.30 1.34 -4.86
CA GLY A 8 -0.59 0.43 -5.75
C GLY A 8 -0.59 -0.99 -5.21
N THR A 9 -0.11 -1.93 -6.01
CA THR A 9 0.08 -3.29 -5.48
C THR A 9 1.27 -3.32 -4.55
N GLN A 10 1.22 -4.17 -3.55
CA GLN A 10 2.40 -4.43 -2.72
C GLN A 10 3.57 -4.82 -3.61
N ARG A 11 4.78 -4.43 -3.26
CA ARG A 11 6.04 -4.64 -4.01
C ARG A 11 6.16 -3.80 -5.29
N SER A 12 5.31 -2.80 -5.48
CA SER A 12 5.38 -1.86 -6.62
C SER A 12 6.17 -0.57 -6.33
N GLY A 13 6.90 -0.50 -5.21
CA GLY A 13 7.66 0.70 -4.85
C GLY A 13 6.86 1.74 -4.06
N THR A 14 5.68 1.38 -3.54
CA THR A 14 4.85 2.29 -2.73
C THR A 14 5.59 2.85 -1.52
N THR A 15 6.40 2.03 -0.83
CA THR A 15 7.22 2.48 0.31
C THR A 15 8.34 3.42 -0.13
N LEU A 16 9.00 3.12 -1.25
CA LEU A 16 10.02 4.00 -1.80
C LEU A 16 9.46 5.39 -2.12
N LEU A 17 8.33 5.43 -2.83
CA LEU A 17 7.67 6.70 -3.15
C LEU A 17 7.21 7.44 -1.89
N ARG A 18 6.69 6.71 -0.88
CA ARG A 18 6.36 7.29 0.43
C ARG A 18 7.56 8.00 1.05
N LEU A 19 8.72 7.32 1.10
CA LEU A 19 9.92 7.89 1.73
C LEU A 19 10.42 9.12 0.99
N ILE A 20 10.40 9.10 -0.35
CA ILE A 20 10.74 10.25 -1.19
C ILE A 20 9.82 11.43 -0.87
N LEU A 21 8.50 11.23 -0.86
CA LEU A 21 7.55 12.30 -0.54
C LEU A 21 7.61 12.73 0.93
N ASN A 22 7.87 11.81 1.85
CA ASN A 22 8.01 12.14 3.26
C ASN A 22 9.31 12.92 3.56
N ALA A 23 10.30 12.91 2.68
CA ALA A 23 11.50 13.73 2.80
C ALA A 23 11.25 15.23 2.47
N HIS A 24 10.10 15.55 1.85
CA HIS A 24 9.68 16.94 1.61
C HIS A 24 9.36 17.68 2.91
N SER A 25 9.69 18.97 3.00
CA SER A 25 9.50 19.78 4.21
C SER A 25 8.05 19.97 4.64
N GLU A 26 7.10 19.97 3.70
CA GLU A 26 5.69 20.28 3.97
C GLU A 26 4.78 19.06 4.14
N ILE A 27 5.15 17.87 3.64
CA ILE A 27 4.27 16.69 3.65
C ILE A 27 4.79 15.63 4.62
N ALA A 28 3.91 15.17 5.53
CA ALA A 28 4.15 14.02 6.39
C ALA A 28 3.36 12.80 5.92
N ILE A 29 4.04 11.68 5.73
CA ILE A 29 3.42 10.41 5.38
C ILE A 29 3.85 9.35 6.39
N PRO A 30 3.01 9.04 7.40
CA PRO A 30 3.34 8.08 8.44
C PRO A 30 3.43 6.64 7.91
N GLU A 31 3.66 5.69 8.82
CA GLU A 31 3.54 4.26 8.51
C GLU A 31 2.10 3.88 8.12
N GLU A 32 1.95 2.68 7.55
CA GLU A 32 0.68 2.20 7.00
C GLU A 32 -0.48 2.28 8.01
N ALA A 33 -1.57 2.91 7.62
CA ALA A 33 -2.76 3.11 8.43
C ALA A 33 -3.77 1.94 8.33
N ASN A 34 -3.28 0.69 8.26
CA ASN A 34 -4.15 -0.50 8.17
C ASN A 34 -5.15 -0.59 9.34
N PHE A 35 -4.84 0.00 10.50
CA PHE A 35 -5.73 0.10 11.65
C PHE A 35 -7.00 0.92 11.37
N LEU A 36 -7.02 1.76 10.34
CA LEU A 36 -8.24 2.47 9.91
C LEU A 36 -9.21 1.61 9.10
N MET A 37 -8.79 0.47 8.54
CA MET A 37 -9.65 -0.40 7.72
C MET A 37 -10.99 -0.78 8.37
N PRO A 38 -11.08 -1.08 9.68
CA PRO A 38 -12.34 -1.36 10.36
C PRO A 38 -13.28 -0.16 10.42
N LEU A 39 -12.74 1.07 10.37
CA LEU A 39 -13.48 2.34 10.46
C LEU A 39 -13.96 2.82 9.09
N LEU A 40 -13.25 2.50 8.01
CA LEU A 40 -13.60 2.89 6.63
C LEU A 40 -14.82 2.10 6.13
N LYS A 41 -15.99 2.44 6.64
CA LYS A 41 -17.28 1.82 6.31
C LYS A 41 -18.30 2.88 5.92
N ARG A 42 -19.04 2.65 4.83
CA ARG A 42 -20.10 3.58 4.33
C ARG A 42 -21.13 3.99 5.39
N LYS A 43 -21.42 3.11 6.36
CA LYS A 43 -22.36 3.45 7.46
C LYS A 43 -21.87 4.61 8.34
N TYR A 44 -20.56 4.86 8.42
CA TYR A 44 -19.99 5.96 9.21
C TYR A 44 -19.85 7.27 8.41
N LEU A 45 -20.05 7.24 7.09
CA LEU A 45 -20.02 8.45 6.26
C LEU A 45 -21.19 9.40 6.57
N ARG A 46 -22.38 8.86 6.84
CA ARG A 46 -23.61 9.63 7.01
C ARG A 46 -23.97 9.91 8.46
N GLY A 47 -23.65 9.00 9.38
CA GLY A 47 -24.13 9.05 10.77
C GLY A 47 -23.16 9.67 11.78
N GLY A 48 -21.92 9.90 11.39
CA GLY A 48 -20.85 10.28 12.33
C GLY A 48 -20.52 9.15 13.34
N LEU A 49 -19.58 9.45 14.22
CA LEU A 49 -19.11 8.58 15.29
C LEU A 49 -19.49 9.25 16.62
N ARG A 50 -20.23 8.56 17.49
CA ARG A 50 -20.87 9.16 18.67
C ARG A 50 -20.66 8.33 19.94
N GLY A 51 -20.71 9.00 21.11
CA GLY A 51 -20.77 8.41 22.43
C GLY A 51 -19.70 7.34 22.68
N ASP A 52 -20.10 6.19 23.20
CA ASP A 52 -19.20 5.06 23.52
C ASP A 52 -18.33 4.60 22.35
N LEU A 53 -18.79 4.79 21.11
CA LEU A 53 -17.98 4.41 19.95
C LEU A 53 -16.67 5.22 19.87
N LEU A 54 -16.72 6.52 20.22
CA LEU A 54 -15.51 7.37 20.25
C LEU A 54 -14.54 6.93 21.35
N SER A 55 -15.03 6.63 22.53
CA SER A 55 -14.21 6.10 23.63
C SER A 55 -13.57 4.74 23.25
N ARG A 56 -14.31 3.89 22.55
CA ARG A 56 -13.80 2.61 22.06
C ARG A 56 -12.76 2.79 20.96
N ILE A 57 -12.95 3.75 20.05
CA ILE A 57 -11.96 4.08 19.00
C ILE A 57 -10.69 4.65 19.67
N ALA A 58 -10.81 5.56 20.62
CA ALA A 58 -9.67 6.10 21.37
C ALA A 58 -8.87 4.98 22.06
N SER A 59 -9.56 4.07 22.76
CA SER A 59 -8.92 2.91 23.41
C SER A 59 -8.29 1.95 22.40
N TYR A 60 -8.96 1.71 21.27
CA TYR A 60 -8.42 0.89 20.19
C TYR A 60 -7.13 1.48 19.59
N LEU A 61 -7.10 2.77 19.29
CA LEU A 61 -5.89 3.45 18.78
C LEU A 61 -4.75 3.37 19.80
N GLN A 62 -5.02 3.64 21.05
CA GLN A 62 -4.02 3.64 22.11
C GLN A 62 -3.26 2.31 22.26
N VAL A 63 -3.93 1.18 22.02
CA VAL A 63 -3.32 -0.15 22.17
C VAL A 63 -2.89 -0.76 20.82
N ASN A 64 -3.29 -0.16 19.69
CA ASN A 64 -3.04 -0.75 18.38
C ASN A 64 -1.55 -0.72 18.01
N PRO A 65 -0.91 -1.86 17.73
CA PRO A 65 0.53 -1.92 17.46
C PRO A 65 0.91 -1.22 16.14
N GLN A 66 0.03 -1.23 15.13
CA GLN A 66 0.30 -0.55 13.86
C GLN A 66 0.22 0.97 14.02
N PHE A 67 -0.70 1.47 14.83
CA PHE A 67 -0.75 2.90 15.14
C PHE A 67 0.49 3.35 15.94
N LYS A 68 0.99 2.52 16.84
CA LYS A 68 2.24 2.79 17.58
C LYS A 68 3.48 2.90 16.68
N LEU A 69 3.46 2.33 15.49
CA LEU A 69 4.55 2.49 14.51
C LEU A 69 4.66 3.93 13.98
N TRP A 70 3.64 4.77 14.14
CA TRP A 70 3.73 6.18 13.80
C TRP A 70 4.69 6.96 14.73
N ASN A 71 5.00 6.38 15.89
CA ASN A 71 6.04 6.82 16.82
C ASN A 71 6.02 8.31 17.14
N TYR A 72 4.86 8.83 17.57
CA TYR A 72 4.67 10.19 18.03
C TYR A 72 3.75 10.21 19.25
N ASP A 73 3.79 11.30 20.04
CA ASP A 73 2.86 11.48 21.14
C ASP A 73 1.47 11.87 20.62
N SER A 74 0.56 10.92 20.72
CA SER A 74 -0.84 11.07 20.29
C SER A 74 -1.80 11.34 21.46
N SER A 75 -1.29 11.61 22.65
CA SER A 75 -2.09 11.73 23.89
C SER A 75 -3.17 12.79 23.79
N ASP A 76 -2.85 13.97 23.30
CA ASP A 76 -3.81 15.07 23.13
C ASP A 76 -4.93 14.71 22.14
N PHE A 77 -4.58 14.07 21.03
CA PHE A 77 -5.56 13.61 20.06
C PHE A 77 -6.49 12.55 20.67
N ILE A 78 -5.94 11.56 21.37
CA ILE A 78 -6.70 10.50 22.02
C ILE A 78 -7.64 11.08 23.11
N LEU A 79 -7.16 12.02 23.91
CA LEU A 79 -7.97 12.72 24.93
C LEU A 79 -9.10 13.52 24.26
N SER A 80 -8.80 14.23 23.17
CA SER A 80 -9.81 14.99 22.44
C SER A 80 -10.94 14.12 21.88
N LEU A 81 -10.67 12.88 21.49
CA LEU A 81 -11.69 11.94 21.04
C LEU A 81 -12.64 11.51 22.17
N ARG A 82 -12.12 11.38 23.40
CA ARG A 82 -12.92 10.99 24.58
C ARG A 82 -13.83 12.09 25.08
N SER A 83 -13.46 13.35 24.86
CA SER A 83 -14.25 14.52 25.29
C SER A 83 -15.32 14.94 24.28
N ARG A 84 -15.32 14.39 23.06
CA ARG A 84 -16.29 14.75 22.02
C ARG A 84 -17.53 13.89 22.09
N GLU A 85 -18.70 14.50 21.91
CA GLU A 85 -19.98 13.81 21.79
C GLU A 85 -20.18 13.20 20.40
N ASN A 86 -19.67 13.88 19.37
CA ASN A 86 -19.81 13.47 17.98
C ASN A 86 -18.62 13.96 17.13
N ILE A 87 -18.24 13.18 16.14
CA ILE A 87 -17.25 13.56 15.13
C ILE A 87 -17.56 12.86 13.81
N SER A 88 -17.37 13.54 12.68
CA SER A 88 -17.44 12.87 11.38
C SER A 88 -16.27 11.90 11.19
N LEU A 89 -16.47 10.87 10.35
CA LEU A 89 -15.34 9.98 10.00
C LEU A 89 -14.22 10.75 9.29
N ARG A 90 -14.56 11.76 8.48
CA ARG A 90 -13.58 12.65 7.84
C ARG A 90 -12.73 13.36 8.89
N ASP A 91 -13.36 14.04 9.84
CA ASP A 91 -12.64 14.83 10.87
C ASP A 91 -11.81 13.95 11.79
N LEU A 92 -12.27 12.72 12.06
CA LEU A 92 -11.48 11.75 12.80
C LEU A 92 -10.21 11.37 12.05
N VAL A 93 -10.32 11.01 10.76
CA VAL A 93 -9.17 10.60 9.95
C VAL A 93 -8.25 11.79 9.72
N ASP A 94 -8.80 12.93 9.29
CA ASP A 94 -8.03 14.15 9.04
C ASP A 94 -7.31 14.65 10.31
N GLY A 95 -8.03 14.72 11.44
CA GLY A 95 -7.47 15.11 12.72
C GLY A 95 -6.34 14.21 13.21
N LEU A 96 -6.44 12.89 12.92
CA LEU A 96 -5.40 11.93 13.23
C LEU A 96 -4.12 12.20 12.44
N PHE A 97 -4.22 12.37 11.12
CA PHE A 97 -3.07 12.69 10.28
C PHE A 97 -2.50 14.08 10.58
N LEU A 98 -3.35 15.07 10.82
CA LEU A 98 -2.91 16.42 11.20
C LEU A 98 -2.22 16.42 12.57
N SER A 99 -2.60 15.57 13.52
CA SER A 99 -1.87 15.46 14.80
C SER A 99 -0.45 14.92 14.58
N TYR A 100 -0.28 13.96 13.65
CA TYR A 100 1.03 13.49 13.25
C TYR A 100 1.84 14.58 12.54
N CYS A 101 1.21 15.34 11.62
CA CYS A 101 1.87 16.45 10.92
C CYS A 101 2.41 17.49 11.90
N ARG A 102 1.62 17.87 12.92
CA ARG A 102 2.08 18.80 13.96
C ARG A 102 3.31 18.27 14.69
N ALA A 103 3.32 16.98 15.05
CA ALA A 103 4.47 16.37 15.70
C ALA A 103 5.72 16.34 14.79
N MET A 104 5.53 16.29 13.48
CA MET A 104 6.61 16.30 12.47
C MET A 104 6.94 17.74 11.98
N ASN A 105 6.27 18.77 12.49
CA ASN A 105 6.38 20.16 12.05
C ASN A 105 6.16 20.34 10.53
N LYS A 106 5.09 19.69 9.99
CA LYS A 106 4.71 19.70 8.58
C LYS A 106 3.26 20.13 8.42
N ALA A 107 2.94 20.77 7.27
CA ALA A 107 1.63 21.38 7.02
C ALA A 107 0.61 20.43 6.39
N GLY A 108 1.07 19.50 5.54
CA GLY A 108 0.23 18.60 4.77
C GLY A 108 0.46 17.14 5.11
N TRP A 109 -0.50 16.29 4.81
CA TRP A 109 -0.37 14.87 5.04
C TRP A 109 -0.65 14.01 3.81
N GLY A 110 -0.08 12.82 3.81
CA GLY A 110 -0.42 11.76 2.88
C GLY A 110 -0.52 10.41 3.57
N ASP A 111 -1.06 9.44 2.85
CA ASP A 111 -1.13 8.04 3.26
C ASP A 111 -0.52 7.12 2.20
N LYS A 112 0.14 6.09 2.66
CA LYS A 112 0.57 4.96 1.86
C LYS A 112 0.18 3.66 2.55
N THR A 113 -1.05 3.25 2.34
CA THR A 113 -1.57 1.98 2.86
C THR A 113 -2.04 1.11 1.68
N PRO A 114 -1.23 0.12 1.23
CA PRO A 114 -1.57 -0.68 0.06
C PRO A 114 -2.95 -1.35 0.13
N SER A 115 -3.43 -1.70 1.32
CA SER A 115 -4.75 -2.32 1.50
C SER A 115 -5.92 -1.36 1.22
N PHE A 116 -5.69 -0.06 1.18
CA PHE A 116 -6.73 0.97 0.93
C PHE A 116 -7.32 0.90 -0.46
N PHE A 117 -6.69 0.19 -1.42
CA PHE A 117 -7.34 -0.07 -2.71
C PHE A 117 -8.72 -0.74 -2.57
N ARG A 118 -8.99 -1.43 -1.44
CA ARG A 118 -10.29 -2.06 -1.15
C ARG A 118 -11.35 -1.08 -0.67
N LYS A 119 -10.94 0.12 -0.25
CA LYS A 119 -11.75 1.16 0.36
C LYS A 119 -11.58 2.51 -0.33
N LEU A 120 -10.99 2.50 -1.52
CA LEU A 120 -10.69 3.74 -2.23
C LEU A 120 -11.96 4.54 -2.54
N ASP A 121 -13.07 3.87 -2.80
CA ASP A 121 -14.40 4.48 -2.93
C ASP A 121 -14.84 5.24 -1.67
N VAL A 122 -14.62 4.67 -0.49
CA VAL A 122 -14.95 5.34 0.80
C VAL A 122 -13.98 6.50 1.06
N ILE A 123 -12.71 6.34 0.73
CA ILE A 123 -11.68 7.37 0.88
C ILE A 123 -11.98 8.58 -0.01
N LEU A 124 -12.40 8.33 -1.25
CA LEU A 124 -12.79 9.40 -2.19
C LEU A 124 -14.07 10.13 -1.76
N ASP A 125 -15.01 9.40 -1.15
CA ASP A 125 -16.20 10.02 -0.54
C ASP A 125 -15.84 10.90 0.67
N LEU A 126 -14.84 10.48 1.47
CA LEU A 126 -14.36 11.24 2.64
C LEU A 126 -13.55 12.48 2.24
N PHE A 127 -12.70 12.34 1.24
CA PHE A 127 -11.75 13.36 0.78
C PHE A 127 -11.95 13.63 -0.71
N PRO A 128 -13.03 14.34 -1.09
CA PRO A 128 -13.35 14.62 -2.48
C PRO A 128 -12.27 15.45 -3.21
N ASP A 129 -11.40 16.13 -2.46
CA ASP A 129 -10.30 16.93 -3.01
C ASP A 129 -8.94 16.21 -2.93
N ALA A 130 -8.90 14.96 -2.45
CA ALA A 130 -7.67 14.19 -2.35
C ALA A 130 -7.01 13.97 -3.70
N ARG A 131 -5.68 13.95 -3.71
CA ARG A 131 -4.86 13.59 -4.87
C ARG A 131 -4.39 12.14 -4.74
N ILE A 132 -4.59 11.37 -5.79
CA ILE A 132 -4.31 9.92 -5.79
C ILE A 132 -3.14 9.63 -6.72
N ILE A 133 -2.06 9.11 -6.17
CA ILE A 133 -0.91 8.64 -6.94
C ILE A 133 -0.97 7.12 -7.02
N HIS A 134 -1.26 6.60 -8.20
CA HIS A 134 -1.22 5.17 -8.47
C HIS A 134 0.17 4.78 -8.96
N ILE A 135 0.98 4.17 -8.10
CA ILE A 135 2.27 3.60 -8.53
C ILE A 135 2.07 2.16 -9.00
N ILE A 136 2.54 1.89 -10.21
CA ILE A 136 2.50 0.56 -10.84
C ILE A 136 3.92 0.08 -11.13
N ARG A 137 4.15 -1.21 -11.03
CA ARG A 137 5.40 -1.90 -11.38
C ARG A 137 5.07 -3.11 -12.24
N ASP A 138 6.02 -3.52 -13.11
CA ASP A 138 5.91 -4.75 -13.86
C ASP A 138 5.52 -5.92 -12.95
N GLY A 139 4.39 -6.54 -13.25
CA GLY A 139 3.84 -7.59 -12.39
C GLY A 139 4.75 -8.82 -12.27
N ARG A 140 5.64 -9.04 -13.25
CA ARG A 140 6.64 -10.11 -13.23
C ARG A 140 7.72 -9.84 -12.17
N ASP A 141 8.15 -8.59 -12.02
CA ASP A 141 9.04 -8.17 -10.92
C ASP A 141 8.34 -8.19 -9.57
N VAL A 142 7.03 -7.89 -9.54
CA VAL A 142 6.20 -8.04 -8.33
C VAL A 142 6.15 -9.49 -7.91
N PHE A 143 5.94 -10.42 -8.83
CA PHE A 143 5.96 -11.86 -8.57
C PHE A 143 7.33 -12.31 -8.04
N ASP A 144 8.42 -11.94 -8.72
CA ASP A 144 9.78 -12.30 -8.29
C ASP A 144 10.10 -11.78 -6.87
N SER A 145 9.67 -10.56 -6.56
CA SER A 145 9.82 -9.99 -5.23
C SER A 145 8.98 -10.72 -4.17
N TRP A 146 7.75 -11.14 -4.52
CA TRP A 146 6.87 -11.85 -3.60
C TRP A 146 7.40 -13.24 -3.25
N ARG A 147 7.78 -14.06 -4.26
CA ARG A 147 8.22 -15.43 -4.02
C ARG A 147 9.47 -15.53 -3.14
N LYS A 148 10.33 -14.49 -3.17
CA LYS A 148 11.53 -14.41 -2.33
C LYS A 148 11.21 -14.18 -0.84
N MET A 149 10.08 -13.52 -0.57
CA MET A 149 9.65 -13.19 0.80
C MET A 149 8.71 -14.22 1.39
N ASP A 150 7.81 -14.75 0.57
CA ASP A 150 6.75 -15.66 0.97
C ASP A 150 6.71 -16.85 0.00
N PRO A 151 7.26 -18.02 0.39
CA PRO A 151 7.25 -19.22 -0.44
C PRO A 151 5.86 -19.65 -0.91
N THR A 152 4.81 -19.25 -0.19
CA THR A 152 3.42 -19.54 -0.58
C THR A 152 2.96 -18.72 -1.78
N LYS A 153 3.73 -17.72 -2.18
CA LYS A 153 3.55 -16.89 -3.39
C LYS A 153 4.26 -17.44 -4.63
N ASN A 154 4.66 -18.70 -4.62
CA ASN A 154 5.38 -19.31 -5.74
C ASN A 154 4.48 -19.78 -6.90
N TYR A 155 3.18 -19.48 -6.85
CA TYR A 155 2.22 -19.79 -7.91
C TYR A 155 2.06 -18.59 -8.86
N VAL A 156 2.82 -18.57 -9.95
CA VAL A 156 2.90 -17.43 -10.89
C VAL A 156 1.53 -17.01 -11.42
N GLY A 157 0.67 -17.98 -11.80
CA GLY A 157 -0.68 -17.72 -12.30
C GLY A 157 -1.59 -17.05 -11.26
N VAL A 158 -1.50 -17.47 -9.99
CA VAL A 158 -2.28 -16.88 -8.89
C VAL A 158 -1.81 -15.46 -8.61
N VAL A 159 -0.50 -15.23 -8.57
CA VAL A 159 0.04 -13.87 -8.34
C VAL A 159 -0.30 -12.94 -9.51
N ALA A 160 -0.25 -13.43 -10.75
CA ALA A 160 -0.67 -12.67 -11.94
C ALA A 160 -2.14 -12.26 -11.87
N LEU A 161 -3.04 -13.17 -11.42
CA LEU A 161 -4.45 -12.87 -11.18
C LEU A 161 -4.64 -11.84 -10.06
N GLU A 162 -3.94 -12.01 -8.92
CA GLU A 162 -4.01 -11.06 -7.82
C GLU A 162 -3.53 -9.67 -8.25
N TRP A 163 -2.42 -9.59 -9.00
CA TRP A 163 -1.86 -8.34 -9.51
C TRP A 163 -2.85 -7.65 -10.45
N ARG A 164 -3.36 -8.40 -11.47
CA ARG A 164 -4.37 -7.90 -12.41
C ARG A 164 -5.63 -7.41 -11.71
N TYR A 165 -6.14 -8.18 -10.75
CA TYR A 165 -7.33 -7.82 -9.98
C TYR A 165 -7.14 -6.53 -9.17
N LYS A 166 -6.00 -6.38 -8.48
CA LYS A 166 -5.72 -5.20 -7.67
C LYS A 166 -5.63 -3.94 -8.54
N ILE A 167 -4.96 -4.03 -9.70
CA ILE A 167 -4.88 -2.92 -10.64
C ILE A 167 -6.27 -2.57 -11.19
N TRP A 168 -7.01 -3.56 -11.65
CA TRP A 168 -8.39 -3.35 -12.10
C TRP A 168 -9.25 -2.67 -11.02
N LYS A 169 -9.14 -3.10 -9.77
CA LYS A 169 -9.91 -2.51 -8.67
C LYS A 169 -9.52 -1.06 -8.41
N ILE A 170 -8.23 -0.73 -8.47
CA ILE A 170 -7.74 0.65 -8.35
C ILE A 170 -8.27 1.47 -9.54
N GLU A 171 -8.06 1.02 -10.76
CA GLU A 171 -8.51 1.70 -11.98
C GLU A 171 -10.01 1.98 -11.97
N LYS A 172 -10.81 1.00 -11.54
CA LYS A 172 -12.26 1.15 -11.42
C LYS A 172 -12.63 2.30 -10.47
N SER A 173 -11.95 2.42 -9.33
CA SER A 173 -12.22 3.52 -8.40
C SER A 173 -11.69 4.87 -8.93
N LEU A 174 -10.59 4.85 -9.70
CA LEU A 174 -10.02 6.06 -10.29
C LEU A 174 -10.75 6.55 -11.55
N ALA A 175 -11.55 5.69 -12.19
CA ALA A 175 -12.29 6.06 -13.40
C ALA A 175 -13.28 7.21 -13.16
N GLU A 176 -13.81 7.31 -11.93
CA GLU A 176 -14.86 8.25 -11.55
C GLU A 176 -14.33 9.60 -11.07
N ILE A 177 -13.01 9.75 -10.94
CA ILE A 177 -12.41 11.01 -10.48
C ILE A 177 -11.76 11.78 -11.63
N PRO A 178 -11.77 13.12 -11.58
CA PRO A 178 -11.16 13.96 -12.60
C PRO A 178 -9.66 13.68 -12.79
N ASP A 179 -9.15 13.85 -14.01
CA ASP A 179 -7.76 13.58 -14.33
C ASP A 179 -6.78 14.43 -13.52
N GLY A 180 -7.11 15.69 -13.21
CA GLY A 180 -6.28 16.55 -12.36
C GLY A 180 -6.13 16.09 -10.91
N ARG A 181 -6.84 15.03 -10.48
CA ARG A 181 -6.79 14.48 -9.12
C ARG A 181 -6.23 13.05 -9.06
N LYS A 182 -5.85 12.48 -10.18
CA LYS A 182 -5.21 11.17 -10.27
C LYS A 182 -3.98 11.22 -11.15
N MET A 183 -2.94 10.55 -10.73
CA MET A 183 -1.70 10.40 -11.49
C MET A 183 -1.25 8.94 -11.44
N THR A 184 -0.81 8.41 -12.57
CA THR A 184 -0.18 7.08 -12.59
C THR A 184 1.32 7.23 -12.80
N VAL A 185 2.11 6.61 -11.94
CA VAL A 185 3.57 6.61 -11.95
C VAL A 185 4.05 5.17 -12.14
N ARG A 186 4.92 4.93 -13.12
CA ARG A 186 5.61 3.64 -13.24
C ARG A 186 6.81 3.64 -12.30
N TYR A 187 6.97 2.55 -11.56
CA TYR A 187 8.14 2.34 -10.71
C TYR A 187 9.45 2.42 -11.50
N GLU A 188 9.42 1.92 -12.71
CA GLU A 188 10.57 1.92 -13.62
C GLU A 188 10.99 3.35 -14.01
N ASP A 189 10.02 4.23 -14.26
CA ASP A 189 10.28 5.65 -14.60
C ASP A 189 10.85 6.39 -13.38
N LEU A 190 10.37 6.06 -12.16
CA LEU A 190 10.92 6.62 -10.93
C LEU A 190 12.40 6.24 -10.73
N LEU A 191 12.84 5.07 -11.19
CA LEU A 191 14.23 4.64 -11.11
C LEU A 191 15.08 5.13 -12.28
N GLU A 192 14.48 5.31 -13.46
CA GLU A 192 15.19 5.73 -14.68
C GLU A 192 15.41 7.23 -14.74
N LYS A 193 14.38 7.99 -14.38
CA LYS A 193 14.33 9.44 -14.43
C LYS A 193 13.82 10.01 -13.09
N PRO A 194 14.54 9.76 -12.00
CA PRO A 194 14.03 10.03 -10.65
C PRO A 194 13.66 11.49 -10.44
N ARG A 195 14.54 12.42 -10.83
CA ARG A 195 14.28 13.86 -10.65
C ARG A 195 13.08 14.35 -11.46
N GLU A 196 12.97 13.95 -12.73
CA GLU A 196 11.86 14.31 -13.61
C GLU A 196 10.53 13.77 -13.05
N THR A 197 10.54 12.47 -12.66
CA THR A 197 9.36 11.80 -12.12
C THR A 197 8.90 12.44 -10.80
N VAL A 198 9.83 12.71 -9.88
CA VAL A 198 9.50 13.30 -8.57
C VAL A 198 9.05 14.76 -8.73
N SER A 199 9.69 15.54 -9.64
CA SER A 199 9.23 16.91 -9.95
C SER A 199 7.79 16.90 -10.47
N GLY A 200 7.45 16.02 -11.42
CA GLY A 200 6.08 15.87 -11.92
C GLY A 200 5.08 15.45 -10.83
N ILE A 201 5.50 14.64 -9.86
CA ILE A 201 4.67 14.29 -8.70
C ILE A 201 4.47 15.51 -7.80
N CYS A 202 5.50 16.32 -7.58
CA CYS A 202 5.40 17.55 -6.79
C CYS A 202 4.44 18.55 -7.44
N ASP A 203 4.56 18.78 -8.75
CA ASP A 203 3.63 19.62 -9.52
C ASP A 203 2.19 19.10 -9.38
N PHE A 204 1.99 17.80 -9.53
CA PHE A 204 0.69 17.16 -9.32
C PHE A 204 0.21 17.35 -7.87
N CYS A 205 1.07 17.30 -6.87
CA CYS A 205 0.72 17.54 -5.47
C CYS A 205 0.58 19.03 -5.12
N GLY A 206 0.96 19.95 -6.02
CA GLY A 206 0.93 21.40 -5.78
C GLY A 206 1.93 21.85 -4.71
N ILE A 207 3.10 21.21 -4.67
CA ILE A 207 4.22 21.52 -3.80
C ILE A 207 5.49 21.74 -4.63
N PRO A 208 6.44 22.54 -4.18
CA PRO A 208 7.72 22.70 -4.87
C PRO A 208 8.55 21.42 -4.81
N PHE A 209 9.36 21.15 -5.84
CA PHE A 209 10.36 20.09 -5.76
C PHE A 209 11.50 20.52 -4.85
N GLU A 210 11.87 19.67 -3.91
CA GLU A 210 13.03 19.86 -3.01
C GLU A 210 14.13 18.84 -3.33
N GLN A 211 15.38 19.31 -3.45
CA GLN A 211 16.51 18.41 -3.73
C GLN A 211 16.71 17.36 -2.64
N GLY A 212 16.37 17.68 -1.38
CA GLY A 212 16.43 16.75 -0.25
C GLY A 212 15.57 15.48 -0.43
N MET A 213 14.52 15.56 -1.28
CA MET A 213 13.70 14.38 -1.60
C MET A 213 14.50 13.28 -2.30
N MET A 214 15.55 13.65 -3.03
CA MET A 214 16.45 12.67 -3.68
C MET A 214 17.38 11.97 -2.70
N ASN A 215 17.57 12.55 -1.53
CA ASN A 215 18.39 12.01 -0.44
C ASN A 215 17.51 11.36 0.67
N PHE A 216 16.30 10.93 0.33
CA PHE A 216 15.32 10.31 1.26
C PHE A 216 15.91 9.23 2.14
N TYR A 217 16.93 8.51 1.67
CA TYR A 217 17.61 7.43 2.38
C TYR A 217 18.44 7.91 3.59
N GLU A 218 18.82 9.17 3.65
CA GLU A 218 19.53 9.74 4.79
C GLU A 218 18.65 9.84 6.05
N THR A 219 17.33 9.80 5.87
CA THR A 219 16.35 9.80 6.96
C THR A 219 15.57 8.49 7.08
N SER A 220 15.88 7.49 6.25
CA SER A 220 15.16 6.22 6.20
C SER A 220 15.53 5.24 7.31
N ASP A 221 16.61 5.49 8.06
CA ASP A 221 17.00 4.76 9.27
C ASP A 221 15.93 4.79 10.37
N ARG A 222 15.07 5.80 10.36
CA ARG A 222 13.88 5.90 11.22
C ARG A 222 12.73 4.98 10.81
N TYR A 223 12.91 4.25 9.71
CA TYR A 223 11.88 3.37 9.22
C TYR A 223 11.81 2.06 10.02
N VAL A 224 10.64 1.74 10.58
CA VAL A 224 10.44 0.63 11.53
C VAL A 224 9.77 -0.60 10.90
N GLY A 225 9.50 -0.60 9.60
CA GLY A 225 8.77 -1.68 8.92
C GLY A 225 9.59 -2.94 8.66
N GLU A 226 8.99 -4.12 8.87
CA GLU A 226 9.67 -5.43 8.85
C GLU A 226 9.86 -6.06 7.45
N HIS A 227 9.26 -5.53 6.39
CA HIS A 227 9.18 -6.21 5.09
C HIS A 227 9.70 -5.39 3.91
N HIS A 228 10.86 -4.75 4.06
CA HIS A 228 11.42 -3.91 3.01
C HIS A 228 12.65 -4.53 2.36
N SER A 229 12.84 -4.11 1.11
CA SER A 229 14.10 -4.29 0.42
C SER A 229 15.11 -3.31 1.01
N ASN A 230 16.38 -3.71 1.14
CA ASN A 230 17.48 -2.83 1.51
C ASN A 230 17.64 -1.61 0.58
N LEU A 231 16.91 -1.60 -0.52
CA LEU A 231 16.90 -0.52 -1.52
C LEU A 231 16.31 0.82 -1.00
N ILE A 232 15.62 0.81 0.13
CA ILE A 232 15.12 2.05 0.75
C ILE A 232 16.17 2.76 1.60
N PHE A 233 17.31 2.11 1.88
CA PHE A 233 18.40 2.65 2.69
C PHE A 233 19.58 3.16 1.86
N GLY A 234 19.39 3.35 0.57
CA GLY A 234 20.41 3.84 -0.34
C GLY A 234 19.80 4.62 -1.51
N PRO A 235 20.67 5.19 -2.36
CA PRO A 235 20.24 5.90 -3.56
C PRO A 235 19.37 5.02 -4.48
N LEU A 236 18.59 5.67 -5.33
CA LEU A 236 17.80 4.99 -6.36
C LEU A 236 18.74 4.23 -7.32
N ASP A 237 18.47 2.94 -7.50
CA ASP A 237 19.27 2.08 -8.37
C ASP A 237 18.43 1.56 -9.54
N ALA A 238 18.75 2.04 -10.74
CA ALA A 238 18.11 1.66 -11.99
C ALA A 238 18.23 0.16 -12.31
N ALA A 239 19.21 -0.55 -11.76
CA ALA A 239 19.35 -2.01 -11.94
C ALA A 239 18.23 -2.81 -11.28
N ASN A 240 17.40 -2.17 -10.44
CA ASN A 240 16.23 -2.80 -9.82
C ASN A 240 14.99 -2.91 -10.73
N ARG A 241 15.13 -2.50 -12.00
CA ARG A 241 14.09 -2.65 -13.04
C ARG A 241 14.27 -3.95 -13.79
N PHE A 242 13.15 -4.55 -14.23
CA PHE A 242 13.11 -5.67 -15.16
C PHE A 242 13.98 -6.89 -14.75
N LYS A 243 14.16 -7.12 -13.46
CA LYS A 243 14.91 -8.28 -12.92
C LYS A 243 14.28 -9.60 -13.36
N TRP A 244 12.98 -9.61 -13.62
CA TRP A 244 12.25 -10.76 -14.13
C TRP A 244 12.90 -11.38 -15.40
N ARG A 245 13.58 -10.58 -16.21
CA ARG A 245 14.25 -11.05 -17.43
C ARG A 245 15.32 -12.10 -17.14
N GLN A 246 15.97 -12.00 -15.98
CA GLN A 246 17.02 -12.91 -15.54
C GLN A 246 16.52 -13.97 -14.56
N THR A 247 15.47 -13.65 -13.78
CA THR A 247 15.04 -14.48 -12.66
C THR A 247 13.86 -15.41 -12.97
N LEU A 248 13.03 -15.08 -13.96
CA LEU A 248 11.90 -15.89 -14.35
C LEU A 248 12.24 -16.83 -15.51
N THR A 249 11.80 -18.07 -15.38
CA THR A 249 11.84 -19.05 -16.48
C THR A 249 10.89 -18.63 -17.62
N LEU A 250 11.15 -19.12 -18.81
CA LEU A 250 10.31 -18.85 -19.97
C LEU A 250 8.84 -19.28 -19.74
N GLY A 251 8.64 -20.42 -19.06
CA GLY A 251 7.30 -20.89 -18.68
C GLY A 251 6.58 -19.93 -17.75
N GLU A 252 7.26 -19.42 -16.71
CA GLU A 252 6.67 -18.43 -15.79
C GLU A 252 6.30 -17.13 -16.51
N ARG A 253 7.14 -16.64 -17.43
CA ARG A 253 6.86 -15.44 -18.24
C ARG A 253 5.61 -15.64 -19.10
N ARG A 254 5.49 -16.78 -19.79
CA ARG A 254 4.32 -17.13 -20.60
C ARG A 254 3.04 -17.18 -19.79
N ILE A 255 3.09 -17.84 -18.62
CA ILE A 255 1.92 -17.93 -17.72
C ILE A 255 1.52 -16.54 -17.24
N PHE A 256 2.48 -15.73 -16.77
CA PHE A 256 2.18 -14.39 -16.33
C PHE A 256 1.53 -13.55 -17.43
N GLN A 257 2.08 -13.62 -18.65
CA GLN A 257 1.55 -12.89 -19.82
C GLN A 257 0.18 -13.38 -20.25
N SER A 258 -0.09 -14.69 -20.21
CA SER A 258 -1.40 -15.23 -20.59
C SER A 258 -2.51 -14.70 -19.66
N VAL A 259 -2.20 -14.51 -18.37
CA VAL A 259 -3.14 -14.02 -17.35
C VAL A 259 -3.24 -12.50 -17.34
N ALA A 260 -2.12 -11.80 -17.45
CA ALA A 260 -2.03 -10.35 -17.19
C ALA A 260 -1.53 -9.51 -18.38
N GLY A 261 -1.36 -10.11 -19.57
CA GLY A 261 -0.74 -9.47 -20.72
C GLY A 261 -1.45 -8.19 -21.20
N ARG A 262 -2.79 -8.14 -21.09
CA ARG A 262 -3.53 -6.90 -21.42
C ARG A 262 -3.12 -5.74 -20.53
N VAL A 263 -2.94 -5.99 -19.22
CA VAL A 263 -2.53 -4.96 -18.27
C VAL A 263 -1.07 -4.58 -18.50
N LEU A 264 -0.19 -5.55 -18.75
CA LEU A 264 1.21 -5.28 -19.10
C LEU A 264 1.29 -4.32 -20.29
N ARG A 265 0.62 -4.61 -21.40
CA ARG A 265 0.59 -3.74 -22.60
C ARG A 265 -0.02 -2.37 -22.32
N LYS A 266 -1.11 -2.30 -21.57
CA LYS A 266 -1.75 -1.03 -21.18
C LYS A 266 -0.75 -0.08 -20.52
N TYR A 267 0.13 -0.60 -19.68
CA TYR A 267 1.14 0.17 -18.98
C TYR A 267 2.52 0.16 -19.66
N ARG A 268 2.54 -0.19 -20.98
CA ARG A 268 3.75 -0.17 -21.82
C ARG A 268 4.89 -1.05 -21.29
N TYR A 269 4.53 -2.17 -20.63
CA TYR A 269 5.49 -3.21 -20.32
C TYR A 269 5.65 -4.12 -21.55
N GLU A 270 6.91 -4.45 -21.83
CA GLU A 270 7.24 -5.38 -22.90
C GLU A 270 6.53 -6.71 -22.71
N THR A 271 5.98 -7.24 -23.78
CA THR A 271 5.42 -8.59 -23.82
C THR A 271 6.13 -9.37 -24.91
N GLU A 272 6.54 -10.60 -24.57
CA GLU A 272 7.13 -11.51 -25.54
C GLU A 272 6.01 -12.07 -26.44
N ASP A 273 6.23 -12.12 -27.74
CA ASP A 273 5.28 -12.75 -28.68
C ASP A 273 5.50 -14.27 -28.66
N VAL A 274 5.05 -14.90 -27.60
CA VAL A 274 5.25 -16.32 -27.37
C VAL A 274 3.91 -17.03 -27.33
N ALA A 275 3.61 -17.81 -28.39
CA ALA A 275 2.43 -18.67 -28.43
C ALA A 275 2.42 -19.61 -27.21
N MET A 276 1.28 -19.69 -26.53
CA MET A 276 1.07 -20.62 -25.43
C MET A 276 1.14 -22.05 -25.96
N ARG A 277 2.01 -22.88 -25.42
CA ARG A 277 2.05 -24.32 -25.71
C ARG A 277 0.98 -25.05 -24.89
N PHE A 278 0.56 -26.22 -25.35
CA PHE A 278 -0.39 -27.05 -24.60
C PHE A 278 0.12 -27.40 -23.18
N SER A 279 1.43 -27.63 -23.06
CA SER A 279 2.10 -27.82 -21.77
C SER A 279 1.98 -26.61 -20.83
N ASP A 280 2.02 -25.38 -21.38
CA ASP A 280 1.86 -24.15 -20.60
C ASP A 280 0.41 -24.02 -20.11
N ALA A 281 -0.59 -24.41 -20.89
CA ALA A 281 -1.99 -24.43 -20.48
C ALA A 281 -2.24 -25.42 -19.33
N LEU A 282 -1.68 -26.62 -19.39
CA LEU A 282 -1.72 -27.59 -18.30
C LEU A 282 -1.03 -27.06 -17.02
N PHE A 283 0.11 -26.38 -17.20
CA PHE A 283 0.82 -25.79 -16.07
C PHE A 283 0.04 -24.61 -15.45
N VAL A 284 -0.64 -23.77 -16.26
CA VAL A 284 -1.57 -22.75 -15.77
C VAL A 284 -2.68 -23.38 -14.95
N LEU A 285 -3.33 -24.41 -15.49
CA LEU A 285 -4.41 -25.12 -14.81
C LEU A 285 -3.94 -25.69 -13.48
N ARG A 286 -2.80 -26.39 -13.45
CA ARG A 286 -2.18 -26.90 -12.23
C ARG A 286 -1.86 -25.79 -11.22
N ASN A 287 -1.29 -24.67 -11.66
CA ASN A 287 -1.00 -23.53 -10.81
C ASN A 287 -2.25 -22.92 -10.18
N LEU A 288 -3.33 -22.81 -10.96
CA LEU A 288 -4.58 -22.26 -10.46
C LEU A 288 -5.30 -23.24 -9.54
N THR A 289 -5.38 -24.52 -9.89
CA THR A 289 -6.08 -25.53 -9.08
C THR A 289 -5.38 -25.81 -7.75
N ALA A 290 -4.05 -25.81 -7.71
CA ALA A 290 -3.30 -25.96 -6.46
C ALA A 290 -3.16 -24.64 -5.68
N GLY A 291 -2.90 -23.55 -6.37
CA GLY A 291 -2.59 -22.26 -5.76
C GLY A 291 -3.80 -21.50 -5.22
N LEU A 292 -4.96 -21.56 -5.89
CA LEU A 292 -6.17 -20.85 -5.45
C LEU A 292 -6.73 -21.35 -4.12
N PRO A 293 -6.91 -22.67 -3.90
CA PRO A 293 -7.36 -23.18 -2.61
C PRO A 293 -6.38 -22.84 -1.47
N LEU A 294 -5.08 -22.99 -1.71
CA LEU A 294 -4.06 -22.64 -0.74
C LEU A 294 -4.14 -21.16 -0.37
N ARG A 295 -4.32 -20.30 -1.38
CA ARG A 295 -4.46 -18.87 -1.16
C ARG A 295 -5.75 -18.50 -0.44
N ALA A 296 -6.87 -19.11 -0.79
CA ALA A 296 -8.14 -18.94 -0.10
C ALA A 296 -8.04 -19.33 1.37
N PHE A 297 -7.41 -20.48 1.66
CA PHE A 297 -7.14 -20.94 3.01
C PHE A 297 -6.30 -19.94 3.82
N GLN A 298 -5.23 -19.40 3.22
CA GLN A 298 -4.38 -18.40 3.88
C GLN A 298 -5.13 -17.12 4.20
N VAL A 299 -5.93 -16.62 3.25
CA VAL A 299 -6.75 -15.42 3.44
C VAL A 299 -7.77 -15.65 4.56
N ALA A 300 -8.44 -16.80 4.57
CA ALA A 300 -9.40 -17.19 5.61
C ALA A 300 -8.71 -17.31 6.98
N ARG A 301 -7.55 -17.98 7.04
CA ARG A 301 -6.75 -18.10 8.27
C ARG A 301 -6.33 -16.74 8.82
N THR A 302 -5.80 -15.87 7.97
CA THR A 302 -5.40 -14.51 8.37
C THR A 302 -6.59 -13.71 8.88
N LYS A 303 -7.74 -13.80 8.21
CA LYS A 303 -8.97 -13.13 8.66
C LYS A 303 -9.42 -13.63 10.03
N LEU A 304 -9.44 -14.95 10.24
CA LEU A 304 -9.79 -15.57 11.53
C LEU A 304 -8.81 -15.17 12.64
N MET A 305 -7.50 -15.09 12.34
CA MET A 305 -6.50 -14.65 13.32
C MET A 305 -6.74 -13.20 13.73
N ILE A 306 -7.02 -12.31 12.76
CA ILE A 306 -7.34 -10.89 13.03
C ILE A 306 -8.63 -10.78 13.85
N GLU A 307 -9.69 -11.50 13.48
CA GLU A 307 -10.96 -11.49 14.20
C GLU A 307 -10.80 -12.00 15.65
N ARG A 308 -10.06 -13.08 15.86
CA ARG A 308 -9.73 -13.60 17.19
C ARG A 308 -8.89 -12.63 18.01
N ALA A 309 -7.93 -11.93 17.40
CA ALA A 309 -7.12 -10.93 18.08
C ALA A 309 -7.97 -9.71 18.51
N VAL A 310 -8.92 -9.29 17.66
CA VAL A 310 -9.87 -8.21 17.97
C VAL A 310 -10.86 -8.61 19.07
N GLN A 311 -11.36 -9.88 19.05
CA GLN A 311 -12.31 -10.37 20.06
C GLN A 311 -11.66 -10.56 21.44
N LYS A 312 -10.40 -10.97 21.49
CA LYS A 312 -9.70 -11.21 22.77
C LYS A 312 -9.31 -9.94 23.52
N GLY A 313 -9.49 -8.71 22.92
CA GLY A 313 -9.45 -7.40 23.60
C GLY A 313 -8.24 -7.12 24.50
N GLY A 314 -7.23 -7.97 24.49
CA GLY A 314 -6.09 -7.90 25.39
C GLY A 314 -4.76 -7.70 24.64
N SER A 315 -3.89 -6.95 25.23
CA SER A 315 -2.54 -6.61 24.75
C SER A 315 -1.66 -7.84 24.41
N ALA A 316 -2.00 -9.02 24.89
CA ALA A 316 -1.30 -10.28 24.61
C ALA A 316 -1.67 -10.90 23.26
N GLY A 317 -2.92 -10.78 22.80
CA GLY A 317 -3.39 -11.37 21.53
C GLY A 317 -2.88 -10.65 20.27
N LEU A 318 -2.40 -9.41 20.40
CA LEU A 318 -1.91 -8.60 19.29
C LEU A 318 -0.43 -8.83 18.97
N ARG A 319 0.35 -9.43 19.88
CA ARG A 319 1.78 -9.71 19.67
C ARG A 319 2.05 -10.81 18.63
N ASP A 320 1.09 -11.68 18.37
CA ASP A 320 1.26 -12.82 17.45
C ASP A 320 0.75 -12.58 16.02
N VAL A 321 0.02 -11.51 15.77
CA VAL A 321 -0.54 -11.20 14.44
C VAL A 321 0.53 -10.68 13.46
N GLY A 322 1.67 -10.17 13.97
CA GLY A 322 2.80 -9.68 13.16
C GLY A 322 3.95 -10.68 12.98
N LYS A 323 3.94 -11.82 13.69
CA LYS A 323 5.02 -12.80 13.57
C LYS A 323 4.69 -13.83 12.49
N MET A 324 5.32 -13.72 11.32
CA MET A 324 5.50 -14.88 10.46
C MET A 324 6.32 -15.94 11.21
N PRO A 325 6.06 -17.23 11.00
CA PRO A 325 6.84 -18.27 11.65
C PRO A 325 8.32 -18.08 11.32
N LYS A 326 9.15 -17.91 12.36
CA LYS A 326 10.61 -17.93 12.22
C LYS A 326 10.97 -19.23 11.53
N ARG A 327 11.78 -19.14 10.48
CA ARG A 327 12.44 -20.30 9.88
C ARG A 327 13.08 -21.11 11.00
N ARG A 328 12.71 -22.37 11.15
CA ARG A 328 13.58 -23.36 11.78
C ARG A 328 14.73 -23.56 10.78
N ASN A 329 15.94 -23.31 11.26
CA ASN A 329 17.17 -23.68 10.57
C ASN A 329 17.20 -25.19 10.33
#